data_562dfcf0e00f1cb4fff274f88724564a
#
_entry.id   562dfcf0e00f1cb4fff274f88724564a
#
_cell.length_a   1.000
_cell.length_b   1.000
_cell.length_c   1.000
_cell.angle_alpha   90.00
_cell.angle_beta   90.00
_cell.angle_gamma   90.00
#
_symmetry.space_group_name_H-M   'P 1'
#
loop_
_entity.id
_entity.type
_entity.pdbx_description
1 polymer ?
#
loop_
_entity_poly.entity_id
_entity_poly.type
_entity_poly.pdbx_seq_one_letter_code
_entity_poly.pdbx_strand_id
1 'polypeptide(L)'
;MKKLALILMAAITCMACTKQAEKQQTTPVEEVVVVEETVVEEAGEVATEPLEEALPVAEQMPEFPGGMGELMKYLGENIQYPTKAQDNHWEGVAVCQFIVEKDGSINEAKILQSSGHELLDAEALRVILNMPKWTAGVQNGNSVRVKFALPISFKLQ
;
A
#
# COMPACT_ATOMS: atom_id res chain seq x y z
N MET A 1 46.81 2.92 -45.67
CA MET A 1 47.45 1.71 -46.17
C MET A 1 46.79 0.55 -45.44
N LYS A 2 45.84 -0.07 -46.15
CA LYS A 2 45.89 -1.48 -46.60
C LYS A 2 45.95 -2.45 -45.41
N LYS A 3 45.06 -3.42 -45.19
CA LYS A 3 44.20 -4.35 -45.96
C LYS A 3 43.24 -4.98 -44.99
N LEU A 4 41.94 -5.11 -45.12
CA LEU A 4 41.19 -6.10 -45.89
C LEU A 4 41.60 -7.56 -45.77
N ALA A 5 40.76 -8.39 -45.12
CA ALA A 5 40.45 -9.81 -45.33
C ALA A 5 39.32 -10.18 -44.36
N LEU A 6 38.13 -10.37 -44.64
CA LEU A 6 37.30 -11.26 -45.46
C LEU A 6 37.75 -12.73 -45.46
N ILE A 7 36.92 -13.62 -44.93
CA ILE A 7 36.66 -15.05 -45.26
C ILE A 7 35.70 -15.55 -44.13
N LEU A 8 34.44 -15.77 -44.40
CA LEU A 8 33.66 -16.72 -45.16
C LEU A 8 33.34 -18.01 -44.41
N MET A 9 32.03 -18.22 -44.23
CA MET A 9 31.22 -19.43 -44.25
C MET A 9 31.60 -20.64 -43.39
N ALA A 10 30.60 -21.11 -42.63
CA ALA A 10 29.98 -22.39 -42.91
C ALA A 10 28.70 -22.59 -42.08
N ALA A 11 27.62 -22.67 -42.77
CA ALA A 11 26.36 -23.25 -42.31
C ALA A 11 26.48 -24.77 -42.27
N ILE A 12 25.97 -25.43 -41.26
CA ILE A 12 25.48 -26.80 -41.35
C ILE A 12 24.24 -26.94 -40.49
N THR A 13 23.16 -27.12 -41.16
CA THR A 13 21.87 -27.72 -40.85
C THR A 13 21.97 -29.11 -40.24
N CYS A 14 21.10 -29.45 -39.33
CA CYS A 14 20.34 -30.71 -39.19
C CYS A 14 19.45 -30.57 -37.95
N MET A 15 18.15 -30.41 -38.06
CA MET A 15 17.09 -31.34 -38.43
C MET A 15 17.05 -32.59 -37.61
N ALA A 16 16.02 -32.66 -36.79
CA ALA A 16 15.11 -33.78 -36.47
C ALA A 16 14.47 -33.47 -35.09
N CYS A 17 13.23 -33.02 -34.96
CA CYS A 17 11.99 -33.71 -35.19
C CYS A 17 11.90 -35.02 -34.40
N THR A 18 11.19 -34.99 -33.31
CA THR A 18 10.18 -36.03 -33.02
C THR A 18 9.16 -35.50 -32.00
N LYS A 19 7.95 -35.47 -32.47
CA LYS A 19 6.67 -35.58 -31.79
C LYS A 19 6.56 -36.85 -30.98
N GLN A 20 5.87 -36.77 -29.90
CA GLN A 20 4.82 -37.73 -29.42
C GLN A 20 4.30 -37.07 -28.13
N ALA A 21 3.12 -36.56 -28.01
CA ALA A 21 1.76 -36.98 -28.25
C ALA A 21 1.39 -38.24 -27.45
N GLU A 22 0.35 -38.01 -26.65
CA GLU A 22 -0.73 -38.93 -26.26
C GLU A 22 -0.46 -39.79 -25.02
N LYS A 23 -1.29 -39.71 -23.98
CA LYS A 23 -2.68 -40.18 -23.81
C LYS A 23 -3.13 -39.84 -22.40
N GLN A 24 -4.18 -39.12 -22.18
CA GLN A 24 -5.53 -39.53 -21.84
C GLN A 24 -5.68 -40.90 -21.16
N GLN A 25 -6.13 -40.82 -19.89
CA GLN A 25 -7.07 -41.79 -19.32
C GLN A 25 -7.69 -41.17 -18.08
N THR A 26 -8.86 -40.58 -18.20
CA THR A 26 -10.23 -41.03 -17.83
C THR A 26 -10.36 -41.75 -16.49
N THR A 27 -11.13 -41.03 -15.64
CA THR A 27 -11.97 -41.42 -14.51
C THR A 27 -12.39 -42.89 -14.40
N PRO A 28 -12.79 -43.39 -13.22
CA PRO A 28 -14.13 -43.09 -12.70
C PRO A 28 -14.25 -42.96 -11.17
N VAL A 29 -15.18 -42.11 -10.81
CA VAL A 29 -16.34 -42.19 -9.91
C VAL A 29 -16.40 -43.17 -8.76
N GLU A 30 -17.05 -42.63 -7.73
CA GLU A 30 -17.69 -43.26 -6.53
C GLU A 30 -16.79 -43.19 -5.29
N GLU A 31 -17.18 -42.57 -4.20
CA GLU A 31 -18.44 -42.75 -3.48
C GLU A 31 -18.69 -41.59 -2.50
N VAL A 32 -19.93 -41.22 -2.43
CA VAL A 32 -20.61 -40.32 -1.53
C VAL A 32 -20.44 -40.77 -0.08
N VAL A 33 -19.92 -39.93 0.79
CA VAL A 33 -20.30 -39.93 2.20
C VAL A 33 -20.74 -38.51 2.58
N VAL A 34 -22.04 -38.42 2.58
CA VAL A 34 -22.78 -37.37 3.28
C VAL A 34 -22.53 -37.58 4.79
N VAL A 35 -21.94 -36.57 5.42
CA VAL A 35 -22.16 -36.38 6.85
C VAL A 35 -22.59 -34.93 7.03
N GLU A 36 -23.81 -34.83 7.34
CA GLU A 36 -24.62 -33.73 7.74
C GLU A 36 -24.12 -33.13 9.05
N GLU A 37 -24.33 -31.79 9.13
CA GLU A 37 -24.58 -30.99 10.32
C GLU A 37 -23.47 -30.81 11.37
N THR A 38 -22.90 -29.59 11.41
CA THR A 38 -23.32 -28.66 12.48
C THR A 38 -23.09 -27.25 12.06
N VAL A 39 -24.18 -26.55 11.95
CA VAL A 39 -24.37 -25.10 11.97
C VAL A 39 -23.68 -24.54 13.20
N VAL A 40 -22.72 -23.65 13.03
CA VAL A 40 -22.48 -22.55 13.95
C VAL A 40 -22.44 -21.27 13.13
N GLU A 41 -23.63 -20.75 13.02
CA GLU A 41 -23.97 -19.40 12.70
C GLU A 41 -23.42 -18.51 13.84
N GLU A 42 -22.40 -17.76 13.54
CA GLU A 42 -22.21 -16.41 14.07
C GLU A 42 -21.52 -15.60 12.98
N ALA A 43 -22.30 -15.31 11.96
CA ALA A 43 -22.04 -14.19 11.09
C ALA A 43 -22.23 -12.94 11.95
N GLY A 44 -21.13 -12.43 12.48
CA GLY A 44 -21.05 -11.04 12.83
C GLY A 44 -21.36 -10.27 11.57
N GLU A 45 -22.57 -9.74 11.51
CA GLU A 45 -23.07 -8.82 10.51
C GLU A 45 -22.10 -7.64 10.44
N VAL A 46 -21.11 -7.75 9.55
CA VAL A 46 -20.37 -6.59 9.08
C VAL A 46 -21.40 -5.80 8.29
N ALA A 47 -22.02 -4.86 8.97
CA ALA A 47 -22.79 -3.82 8.33
C ALA A 47 -21.87 -3.16 7.29
N THR A 48 -21.99 -3.60 6.05
CA THR A 48 -21.50 -2.86 4.90
C THR A 48 -22.40 -1.63 4.78
N GLU A 49 -22.14 -0.63 5.63
CA GLU A 49 -22.60 0.71 5.32
C GLU A 49 -22.05 1.07 3.94
N PRO A 50 -22.85 1.70 3.07
CA PRO A 50 -22.37 2.20 1.80
C PRO A 50 -21.10 3.00 2.11
N LEU A 51 -19.99 2.69 1.43
CA LEU A 51 -18.74 3.43 1.57
C LEU A 51 -19.03 4.88 1.18
N GLU A 52 -19.41 5.69 2.16
CA GLU A 52 -19.56 7.12 1.96
C GLU A 52 -18.23 7.66 1.47
N GLU A 53 -18.26 8.30 0.33
CA GLU A 53 -17.07 8.86 -0.28
C GLU A 53 -16.43 9.89 0.67
N ALA A 54 -15.13 9.72 0.95
CA ALA A 54 -14.42 10.63 1.84
C ALA A 54 -14.32 12.02 1.19
N LEU A 55 -14.74 13.04 1.94
CA LEU A 55 -14.79 14.42 1.46
C LEU A 55 -13.36 15.00 1.38
N PRO A 56 -13.04 15.77 0.34
CA PRO A 56 -11.77 16.47 0.25
C PRO A 56 -11.68 17.66 1.20
N VAL A 57 -12.82 18.24 1.58
CA VAL A 57 -12.95 19.37 2.49
C VAL A 57 -14.25 19.24 3.27
N ALA A 58 -14.21 19.50 4.57
CA ALA A 58 -15.37 19.56 5.45
C ALA A 58 -15.46 20.95 6.11
N GLU A 59 -16.61 21.29 6.70
CA GLU A 59 -16.81 22.55 7.45
C GLU A 59 -15.84 22.66 8.62
N GLN A 60 -15.60 21.52 9.30
CA GLN A 60 -14.55 21.39 10.30
C GLN A 60 -13.63 20.27 9.84
N MET A 61 -12.36 20.60 9.62
CA MET A 61 -11.35 19.62 9.22
C MET A 61 -10.97 18.72 10.40
N PRO A 62 -10.55 17.48 10.14
CA PRO A 62 -10.02 16.62 11.18
C PRO A 62 -8.81 17.26 11.86
N GLU A 63 -8.68 17.03 13.15
CA GLU A 63 -7.58 17.59 13.94
C GLU A 63 -6.89 16.50 14.77
N PHE A 64 -5.54 16.57 14.81
CA PHE A 64 -4.76 15.69 15.69
C PHE A 64 -5.06 16.01 17.16
N PRO A 65 -5.09 15.02 18.07
CA PRO A 65 -5.28 15.28 19.50
C PRO A 65 -4.22 16.24 20.03
N GLY A 66 -4.68 17.39 20.54
CA GLY A 66 -3.78 18.48 20.98
C GLY A 66 -3.31 19.43 19.88
N GLY A 67 -3.85 19.27 18.65
CA GLY A 67 -3.62 20.17 17.54
C GLY A 67 -2.30 19.96 16.78
N MET A 68 -1.99 20.91 15.90
CA MET A 68 -0.83 20.82 15.01
C MET A 68 0.52 20.78 15.77
N GLY A 69 0.61 21.40 16.94
CA GLY A 69 1.82 21.39 17.77
C GLY A 69 2.16 20.00 18.28
N GLU A 70 1.18 19.29 18.81
CA GLU A 70 1.36 17.92 19.29
C GLU A 70 1.59 16.95 18.11
N LEU A 71 0.99 17.19 16.93
CA LEU A 71 1.30 16.44 15.72
C LEU A 71 2.77 16.53 15.35
N MET A 72 3.33 17.75 15.34
CA MET A 72 4.75 17.96 15.01
C MET A 72 5.68 17.28 16.02
N LYS A 73 5.33 17.34 17.30
CA LYS A 73 6.05 16.64 18.35
C LYS A 73 5.97 15.14 18.19
N TYR A 74 4.76 14.60 17.95
CA TYR A 74 4.55 13.18 17.68
C TYR A 74 5.40 12.70 16.51
N LEU A 75 5.43 13.43 15.40
CA LEU A 75 6.27 13.11 14.24
C LEU A 75 7.75 13.08 14.63
N GLY A 76 8.23 14.10 15.35
CA GLY A 76 9.62 14.16 15.78
C GLY A 76 10.06 13.02 16.71
N GLU A 77 9.14 12.53 17.55
CA GLU A 77 9.40 11.44 18.49
C GLU A 77 9.28 10.04 17.87
N ASN A 78 8.41 9.89 16.86
CA ASN A 78 8.06 8.58 16.31
C ASN A 78 8.68 8.27 14.94
N ILE A 79 9.21 9.28 14.24
CA ILE A 79 9.93 9.07 12.98
C ILE A 79 11.28 8.43 13.30
N GLN A 80 11.50 7.24 12.72
CA GLN A 80 12.77 6.54 12.76
C GLN A 80 13.47 6.68 11.43
N TYR A 81 14.55 7.42 11.39
CA TYR A 81 15.31 7.59 10.16
C TYR A 81 15.98 6.26 9.78
N PRO A 82 15.68 5.67 8.61
CA PRO A 82 16.29 4.41 8.22
C PRO A 82 17.81 4.52 8.12
N THR A 83 18.56 3.57 8.67
CA THR A 83 20.04 3.59 8.69
C THR A 83 20.63 3.76 7.30
N LYS A 84 20.09 3.04 6.31
CA LYS A 84 20.54 3.19 4.91
C LYS A 84 20.32 4.60 4.36
N ALA A 85 19.26 5.27 4.77
CA ALA A 85 19.01 6.64 4.35
C ALA A 85 19.95 7.63 5.04
N GLN A 86 20.34 7.37 6.30
CA GLN A 86 21.37 8.13 7.01
C GLN A 86 22.73 7.97 6.35
N ASP A 87 23.15 6.73 6.07
CA ASP A 87 24.45 6.42 5.47
C ASP A 87 24.63 7.07 4.09
N ASN A 88 23.54 7.18 3.34
CA ASN A 88 23.54 7.75 2.00
C ASN A 88 23.13 9.24 1.97
N HIS A 89 22.90 9.85 3.12
CA HIS A 89 22.47 11.26 3.24
C HIS A 89 21.19 11.56 2.42
N TRP A 90 20.24 10.65 2.42
CA TRP A 90 18.98 10.85 1.71
C TRP A 90 18.04 11.74 2.51
N GLU A 91 17.64 12.82 1.94
CA GLU A 91 16.68 13.76 2.49
C GLU A 91 15.52 13.94 1.52
N GLY A 92 14.37 14.39 2.01
CA GLY A 92 13.23 14.67 1.14
C GLY A 92 11.96 14.97 1.91
N VAL A 93 10.91 15.27 1.16
CA VAL A 93 9.56 15.50 1.70
C VAL A 93 8.60 14.50 1.08
N ALA A 94 8.03 13.64 1.91
CA ALA A 94 6.95 12.75 1.51
C ALA A 94 5.61 13.41 1.81
N VAL A 95 4.73 13.52 0.82
CA VAL A 95 3.35 13.94 1.06
C VAL A 95 2.48 12.70 1.11
N CYS A 96 1.93 12.44 2.29
CA CYS A 96 1.06 11.30 2.53
C CYS A 96 -0.40 11.75 2.56
N GLN A 97 -1.27 11.02 1.89
CA GLN A 97 -2.72 11.19 1.98
C GLN A 97 -3.30 10.01 2.76
N PHE A 98 -4.24 10.30 3.63
CA PHE A 98 -5.00 9.30 4.38
C PHE A 98 -6.43 9.79 4.60
N ILE A 99 -7.29 8.87 5.00
CA ILE A 99 -8.66 9.19 5.36
C ILE A 99 -8.78 9.15 6.88
N VAL A 100 -9.34 10.22 7.44
CA VAL A 100 -9.80 10.23 8.83
C VAL A 100 -11.27 9.81 8.83
N GLU A 101 -11.55 8.70 9.47
CA GLU A 101 -12.88 8.13 9.60
C GLU A 101 -13.76 8.92 10.57
N LYS A 102 -15.06 8.63 10.57
CA LYS A 102 -16.04 9.27 11.47
C LYS A 102 -15.72 9.05 12.95
N ASP A 103 -15.02 7.98 13.28
CA ASP A 103 -14.56 7.65 14.64
C ASP A 103 -13.16 8.19 14.97
N GLY A 104 -12.56 8.93 14.04
CA GLY A 104 -11.21 9.50 14.15
C GLY A 104 -10.08 8.53 13.80
N SER A 105 -10.35 7.29 13.44
CA SER A 105 -9.32 6.36 12.99
C SER A 105 -8.77 6.74 11.62
N ILE A 106 -7.51 6.36 11.38
CA ILE A 106 -6.86 6.60 10.10
C ILE A 106 -6.99 5.35 9.23
N ASN A 107 -7.37 5.56 7.99
CA ASN A 107 -7.52 4.52 6.99
C ASN A 107 -6.95 4.99 5.63
N GLU A 108 -6.77 4.04 4.70
CA GLU A 108 -6.37 4.30 3.31
C GLU A 108 -5.15 5.23 3.17
N ALA A 109 -4.12 5.02 3.99
CA ALA A 109 -2.90 5.81 3.89
C ALA A 109 -2.12 5.44 2.62
N LYS A 110 -1.72 6.46 1.86
CA LYS A 110 -0.93 6.32 0.63
C LYS A 110 0.01 7.50 0.41
N ILE A 111 1.07 7.28 -0.34
CA ILE A 111 1.96 8.35 -0.78
C ILE A 111 1.32 9.10 -1.95
N LEU A 112 1.10 10.39 -1.78
CA LEU A 112 0.64 11.29 -2.82
C LEU A 112 1.82 11.86 -3.62
N GLN A 113 2.91 12.19 -2.90
CA GLN A 113 4.17 12.61 -3.48
C GLN A 113 5.32 11.93 -2.73
N SER A 114 6.17 11.23 -3.48
CA SER A 114 7.35 10.56 -2.93
C SER A 114 8.42 11.55 -2.49
N SER A 115 9.15 11.21 -1.44
CA SER A 115 10.36 11.92 -1.02
C SER A 115 11.54 11.73 -1.99
N GLY A 116 11.40 10.82 -2.97
CA GLY A 116 12.48 10.36 -3.85
C GLY A 116 13.17 9.09 -3.37
N HIS A 117 12.80 8.59 -2.18
CA HIS A 117 13.42 7.42 -1.57
C HIS A 117 12.36 6.52 -0.92
N GLU A 118 12.24 5.31 -1.42
CA GLU A 118 11.24 4.33 -0.96
C GLU A 118 11.28 4.07 0.55
N LEU A 119 12.48 4.05 1.14
CA LEU A 119 12.64 3.82 2.59
C LEU A 119 12.06 4.97 3.43
N LEU A 120 12.19 6.21 2.97
CA LEU A 120 11.61 7.37 3.64
C LEU A 120 10.09 7.39 3.48
N ASP A 121 9.61 7.02 2.29
CA ASP A 121 8.17 6.93 2.01
C ASP A 121 7.51 5.83 2.85
N ALA A 122 8.15 4.67 2.97
CA ALA A 122 7.67 3.57 3.81
C ALA A 122 7.61 3.98 5.30
N GLU A 123 8.62 4.69 5.78
CA GLU A 123 8.65 5.20 7.15
C GLU A 123 7.54 6.24 7.40
N ALA A 124 7.30 7.13 6.45
CA ALA A 124 6.22 8.09 6.52
C ALA A 124 4.85 7.41 6.66
N LEU A 125 4.58 6.38 5.84
CA LEU A 125 3.35 5.59 5.96
C LEU A 125 3.26 4.85 7.29
N ARG A 126 4.35 4.26 7.78
CA ARG A 126 4.40 3.57 9.07
C ARG A 126 4.00 4.50 10.21
N VAL A 127 4.54 5.71 10.24
CA VAL A 127 4.25 6.69 11.30
C VAL A 127 2.78 7.11 11.25
N ILE A 128 2.22 7.39 10.07
CA ILE A 128 0.82 7.78 9.90
C ILE A 128 -0.13 6.67 10.38
N LEU A 129 0.11 5.43 9.97
CA LEU A 129 -0.74 4.29 10.37
C LEU A 129 -0.71 3.99 11.88
N ASN A 130 0.32 4.46 12.58
CA ASN A 130 0.45 4.30 14.03
C ASN A 130 -0.02 5.54 14.83
N MET A 131 -0.56 6.55 14.17
CA MET A 131 -1.08 7.73 14.86
C MET A 131 -2.27 7.38 15.76
N PRO A 132 -2.43 8.11 16.87
CA PRO A 132 -3.64 8.00 17.70
C PRO A 132 -4.86 8.49 16.92
N LYS A 133 -6.04 8.18 17.45
CA LYS A 133 -7.30 8.65 16.86
C LYS A 133 -7.35 10.18 16.82
N TRP A 134 -7.74 10.70 15.67
CA TRP A 134 -7.96 12.11 15.42
C TRP A 134 -9.35 12.56 15.86
N THR A 135 -9.55 13.85 16.01
CA THR A 135 -10.90 14.42 16.04
C THR A 135 -11.45 14.34 14.61
N ALA A 136 -12.61 13.69 14.44
CA ALA A 136 -13.22 13.53 13.13
C ALA A 136 -13.62 14.88 12.51
N GLY A 137 -13.62 14.96 11.20
CA GLY A 137 -14.18 16.11 10.50
C GLY A 137 -15.71 16.19 10.67
N VAL A 138 -16.25 17.40 10.62
CA VAL A 138 -17.70 17.62 10.75
C VAL A 138 -18.24 18.37 9.54
N GLN A 139 -19.38 17.88 9.03
CA GLN A 139 -20.14 18.51 7.96
C GLN A 139 -21.63 18.48 8.33
N ASN A 140 -22.29 19.64 8.29
CA ASN A 140 -23.71 19.76 8.66
C ASN A 140 -24.02 19.18 10.06
N GLY A 141 -23.10 19.31 11.01
CA GLY A 141 -23.24 18.79 12.38
C GLY A 141 -23.01 17.27 12.54
N ASN A 142 -22.65 16.56 11.48
CA ASN A 142 -22.38 15.13 11.51
C ASN A 142 -20.90 14.85 11.28
N SER A 143 -20.35 13.83 11.96
CA SER A 143 -19.01 13.34 11.68
C SER A 143 -18.94 12.71 10.30
N VAL A 144 -17.95 13.08 9.51
CA VAL A 144 -17.76 12.64 8.13
C VAL A 144 -16.34 12.12 7.91
N ARG A 145 -16.20 11.28 6.88
CA ARG A 145 -14.91 10.82 6.39
C ARG A 145 -14.23 11.94 5.62
N VAL A 146 -13.01 12.26 5.96
CA VAL A 146 -12.27 13.36 5.32
C VAL A 146 -10.92 12.89 4.83
N LYS A 147 -10.59 13.23 3.59
CA LYS A 147 -9.24 13.05 3.02
C LYS A 147 -8.32 14.13 3.57
N PHE A 148 -7.24 13.71 4.20
CA PHE A 148 -6.23 14.63 4.74
C PHE A 148 -4.89 14.36 4.06
N ALA A 149 -4.14 15.43 3.77
CA ALA A 149 -2.80 15.34 3.20
C ALA A 149 -1.80 15.98 4.16
N LEU A 150 -0.75 15.24 4.51
CA LEU A 150 0.27 15.67 5.47
C LEU A 150 1.66 15.56 4.83
N PRO A 151 2.39 16.69 4.70
CA PRO A 151 3.79 16.67 4.29
C PRO A 151 4.69 16.29 5.48
N ILE A 152 5.51 15.27 5.30
CA ILE A 152 6.52 14.82 6.27
C ILE A 152 7.89 15.10 5.69
N SER A 153 8.66 15.94 6.38
CA SER A 153 10.00 16.34 5.96
C SER A 153 11.07 15.53 6.69
N PHE A 154 11.89 14.82 5.92
CA PHE A 154 13.05 14.10 6.39
C PHE A 154 14.30 14.94 6.15
N LYS A 155 14.96 15.37 7.24
CA LYS A 155 16.22 16.11 7.22
C LYS A 155 17.20 15.50 8.21
N LEU A 156 18.45 15.38 7.81
CA LEU A 156 19.54 15.00 8.69
C LEU A 156 19.99 16.25 9.50
N GLN A 157 20.23 16.03 10.77
CA GLN A 157 20.76 17.05 11.67
C GLN A 157 22.29 16.95 11.74
#